data_5446873413be0df06bf67aa371a50d55
#
_entry.id   5446873413be0df06bf67aa371a50d55
#
_cell.length_a   1.000
_cell.length_b   1.000
_cell.length_c   1.000
_cell.angle_alpha   90.00
_cell.angle_beta   90.00
_cell.angle_gamma   90.00
#
_symmetry.space_group_name_H-M   'P 1'
#
loop_
_entity.id
_entity.type
_entity.pdbx_description
1 polymer ?
#
loop_
_entity_poly.entity_id
_entity_poly.type
_entity_poly.pdbx_seq_one_letter_code
_entity_poly.pdbx_strand_id
1 'polypeptide(L)'
;MSKFTLPKDGGLIETGLPNGIKHTFERIPAHIYDDESQAAKRLADKIVNEINSRNGAFRLGLTTGLSPLPLYQELVKKYKAGEVSFAGVEIYSIDEYYPAPPDNQSRNRRLYSDFVNLVDVKPENVHVPKLTELHDSAYVTEFCKAYDAKAHGLDLLVMGTGEKGQVGFNENGASEFSRTRTVLLPYASRKRQAKNFAGDVALTPKSAIAMGLSTMMSAKKICLIAWGEDKANVVKNIVEKDITPSCPASYLQKHSNISFYVDENAASLLTRNVAPWLVGPCEWTPKFIRKAVVWLCEQVHKPILKLSQGDYLAHGLGELLEQHGPYSQINIKVFNDLQHTISGWPGGKPGADDNTRPVPSSPFPKRVVIFSPHPDDDVISMGGTFIRLVEQGHDVHVAYQTSGNVAVHDDVVLQHMDAARELGFGDRFDEVKEIIASKKPGQPEPRALLNLKGAIRRAEAKSAVRSFGLNDETNTHFLNLPFYETGGIKKGERTQADIDIIMNLLQQVKPHQIYLAGDLADPHGTHRVCTEAVLEAINQLEGEAWL
;
A
#
# COMPACT_ATOMS: atom_id res chain seq x y z
N MET A 1 14.83 9.82 -20.18
CA MET A 1 14.84 8.99 -18.93
C MET A 1 13.47 9.10 -18.28
N SER A 2 12.97 8.05 -17.64
CA SER A 2 11.71 8.13 -16.91
C SER A 2 11.94 8.91 -15.61
N LYS A 3 11.03 9.81 -15.25
CA LYS A 3 11.11 10.56 -13.99
C LYS A 3 11.16 9.59 -12.80
N PHE A 4 12.00 9.89 -11.82
CA PHE A 4 12.01 9.15 -10.57
C PHE A 4 10.72 9.44 -9.79
N THR A 5 9.98 8.39 -9.50
CA THR A 5 8.79 8.41 -8.65
C THR A 5 8.95 7.33 -7.60
N LEU A 6 8.22 7.46 -6.48
CA LEU A 6 8.09 6.32 -5.57
C LEU A 6 7.62 5.11 -6.37
N PRO A 7 8.28 3.95 -6.25
CA PRO A 7 7.73 2.73 -6.83
C PRO A 7 6.32 2.57 -6.27
N LYS A 8 5.35 2.39 -7.14
CA LYS A 8 4.07 1.84 -6.69
C LYS A 8 4.42 0.46 -6.12
N ASP A 9 4.09 0.24 -4.85
CA ASP A 9 4.42 -0.98 -4.15
C ASP A 9 4.01 -2.17 -5.02
N GLY A 10 4.97 -3.04 -5.32
CA GLY A 10 4.71 -4.24 -6.10
C GLY A 10 4.72 -4.11 -7.62
N GLY A 11 5.39 -3.10 -8.20
CA GLY A 11 5.46 -2.91 -9.66
C GLY A 11 5.45 -4.24 -10.41
N LEU A 12 4.36 -4.51 -11.13
CA LEU A 12 4.14 -5.77 -11.82
C LEU A 12 5.25 -5.96 -12.86
N ILE A 13 5.79 -7.15 -12.93
CA ILE A 13 6.59 -7.55 -14.08
C ILE A 13 5.60 -7.66 -15.24
N GLU A 14 5.87 -6.97 -16.35
CA GLU A 14 5.13 -7.21 -17.58
C GLU A 14 5.29 -8.69 -17.96
N THR A 15 4.24 -9.46 -17.71
CA THR A 15 4.26 -10.91 -17.92
C THR A 15 3.81 -11.31 -19.33
N GLY A 16 3.30 -10.35 -20.11
CA GLY A 16 2.65 -10.61 -21.40
C GLY A 16 1.36 -11.43 -21.30
N LEU A 17 0.90 -11.75 -20.08
CA LEU A 17 -0.29 -12.57 -19.89
C LEU A 17 -1.56 -11.74 -20.15
N PRO A 18 -2.50 -12.25 -20.97
CA PRO A 18 -3.73 -11.54 -21.30
C PRO A 18 -4.56 -11.18 -20.07
N ASN A 19 -5.10 -9.96 -20.04
CA ASN A 19 -5.96 -9.48 -18.98
C ASN A 19 -7.41 -9.94 -19.17
N GLY A 20 -8.14 -10.19 -18.08
CA GLY A 20 -9.55 -10.52 -18.10
C GLY A 20 -9.91 -11.93 -18.57
N ILE A 21 -8.94 -12.81 -18.73
CA ILE A 21 -9.16 -14.25 -18.92
C ILE A 21 -8.75 -15.02 -17.66
N LYS A 22 -9.25 -16.25 -17.53
CA LYS A 22 -8.97 -17.12 -16.41
C LYS A 22 -7.64 -17.85 -16.62
N HIS A 23 -6.66 -17.59 -15.78
CA HIS A 23 -5.38 -18.27 -15.80
C HIS A 23 -5.37 -19.54 -14.93
N THR A 24 -4.28 -20.35 -15.01
CA THR A 24 -4.18 -21.69 -14.42
C THR A 24 -4.59 -21.77 -12.95
N PHE A 25 -4.20 -20.82 -12.12
CA PHE A 25 -4.53 -20.82 -10.68
C PHE A 25 -5.82 -20.06 -10.37
N GLU A 26 -6.36 -19.31 -11.33
CA GLU A 26 -7.49 -18.43 -11.11
C GLU A 26 -8.82 -19.16 -11.29
N ARG A 27 -9.74 -18.96 -10.36
CA ARG A 27 -11.10 -19.47 -10.39
C ARG A 27 -12.09 -18.39 -10.82
N ILE A 28 -11.69 -17.11 -10.69
CA ILE A 28 -12.41 -15.94 -11.18
C ILE A 28 -11.47 -15.19 -12.12
N PRO A 29 -11.87 -14.80 -13.33
CA PRO A 29 -11.06 -13.95 -14.21
C PRO A 29 -10.78 -12.60 -13.54
N ALA A 30 -9.51 -12.24 -13.38
CA ALA A 30 -9.11 -10.95 -12.86
C ALA A 30 -8.72 -9.98 -13.99
N HIS A 31 -9.27 -8.78 -13.95
CA HIS A 31 -8.90 -7.65 -14.79
C HIS A 31 -8.01 -6.72 -13.97
N ILE A 32 -6.74 -6.66 -14.30
CA ILE A 32 -5.73 -5.87 -13.58
C ILE A 32 -5.44 -4.59 -14.37
N TYR A 33 -5.43 -3.46 -13.68
CA TYR A 33 -5.14 -2.15 -14.24
C TYR A 33 -4.10 -1.42 -13.37
N ASP A 34 -3.41 -0.43 -13.94
CA ASP A 34 -2.36 0.31 -13.24
C ASP A 34 -2.87 0.96 -11.94
N ASP A 35 -4.11 1.47 -11.98
CA ASP A 35 -4.75 2.12 -10.85
C ASP A 35 -6.27 1.93 -10.82
N GLU A 36 -6.88 2.31 -9.69
CA GLU A 36 -8.33 2.23 -9.48
C GLU A 36 -9.15 3.04 -10.48
N SER A 37 -8.60 4.16 -10.98
CA SER A 37 -9.30 5.06 -11.91
C SER A 37 -9.45 4.40 -13.29
N GLN A 38 -8.38 3.77 -13.80
CA GLN A 38 -8.42 3.02 -15.06
C GLN A 38 -9.39 1.83 -14.96
N ALA A 39 -9.32 1.08 -13.86
CA ALA A 39 -10.21 -0.04 -13.61
C ALA A 39 -11.68 0.41 -13.56
N ALA A 40 -11.97 1.48 -12.82
CA ALA A 40 -13.30 2.08 -12.71
C ALA A 40 -13.84 2.57 -14.05
N LYS A 41 -13.00 3.24 -14.84
CA LYS A 41 -13.36 3.70 -16.20
C LYS A 41 -13.75 2.53 -17.10
N ARG A 42 -12.97 1.44 -17.12
CA ARG A 42 -13.27 0.24 -17.93
C ARG A 42 -14.54 -0.45 -17.48
N LEU A 43 -14.78 -0.53 -16.16
CA LEU A 43 -16.03 -1.08 -15.63
C LEU A 43 -17.23 -0.17 -15.97
N ALA A 44 -17.07 1.15 -15.89
CA ALA A 44 -18.10 2.11 -16.28
C ALA A 44 -18.44 1.98 -17.78
N ASP A 45 -17.42 1.89 -18.67
CA ASP A 45 -17.63 1.64 -20.11
C ASP A 45 -18.50 0.39 -20.34
N LYS A 46 -18.20 -0.70 -19.62
CA LYS A 46 -18.95 -1.94 -19.72
C LYS A 46 -20.40 -1.77 -19.26
N ILE A 47 -20.63 -1.10 -18.13
CA ILE A 47 -21.98 -0.83 -17.61
C ILE A 47 -22.79 0.00 -18.59
N VAL A 48 -22.21 1.08 -19.10
CA VAL A 48 -22.85 1.98 -20.08
C VAL A 48 -23.21 1.23 -21.36
N ASN A 49 -22.31 0.43 -21.91
CA ASN A 49 -22.56 -0.39 -23.08
C ASN A 49 -23.72 -1.38 -22.85
N GLU A 50 -23.83 -1.99 -21.66
CA GLU A 50 -24.91 -2.92 -21.33
C GLU A 50 -26.26 -2.20 -21.17
N ILE A 51 -26.27 -1.02 -20.57
CA ILE A 51 -27.47 -0.18 -20.48
C ILE A 51 -27.95 0.21 -21.89
N ASN A 52 -27.05 0.76 -22.71
CA ASN A 52 -27.39 1.27 -24.03
C ASN A 52 -27.77 0.18 -25.05
N SER A 53 -27.27 -1.04 -24.87
CA SER A 53 -27.58 -2.18 -25.76
C SER A 53 -28.97 -2.80 -25.48
N ARG A 54 -29.68 -2.31 -24.47
CA ARG A 54 -30.92 -2.95 -23.99
C ARG A 54 -32.17 -2.17 -24.38
N ASN A 55 -33.17 -2.92 -24.79
CA ASN A 55 -34.57 -2.43 -24.93
C ASN A 55 -35.32 -2.81 -23.64
N GLY A 56 -35.49 -1.85 -22.70
CA GLY A 56 -36.23 -2.05 -21.45
C GLY A 56 -35.41 -1.75 -20.18
N ALA A 57 -36.01 -1.99 -19.03
CA ALA A 57 -35.40 -1.70 -17.74
C ALA A 57 -34.11 -2.51 -17.54
N PHE A 58 -33.05 -1.85 -17.03
CA PHE A 58 -31.81 -2.48 -16.63
C PHE A 58 -31.70 -2.50 -15.11
N ARG A 59 -31.54 -3.68 -14.53
CA ARG A 59 -31.55 -3.90 -13.08
C ARG A 59 -30.13 -4.02 -12.56
N LEU A 60 -29.65 -2.95 -11.91
CA LEU A 60 -28.28 -2.78 -11.47
C LEU A 60 -28.17 -2.88 -9.95
N GLY A 61 -27.49 -3.90 -9.46
CA GLY A 61 -27.10 -4.02 -8.05
C GLY A 61 -25.80 -3.27 -7.77
N LEU A 62 -25.78 -2.46 -6.73
CA LEU A 62 -24.60 -1.66 -6.36
C LEU A 62 -24.23 -1.85 -4.90
N THR A 63 -22.91 -1.95 -4.67
CA THR A 63 -22.32 -1.96 -3.34
C THR A 63 -22.34 -0.57 -2.72
N THR A 64 -22.12 -0.51 -1.42
CA THR A 64 -22.04 0.72 -0.62
C THR A 64 -20.61 0.93 -0.11
N GLY A 65 -20.30 2.10 0.41
CA GLY A 65 -19.00 2.42 1.02
C GLY A 65 -18.06 3.20 0.11
N LEU A 66 -16.75 2.99 0.25
CA LEU A 66 -15.71 3.75 -0.45
C LEU A 66 -15.26 3.10 -1.76
N SER A 67 -15.22 1.77 -1.80
CA SER A 67 -14.71 1.05 -2.98
C SER A 67 -15.39 1.40 -4.31
N PRO A 68 -16.72 1.66 -4.38
CA PRO A 68 -17.36 2.02 -5.64
C PRO A 68 -17.22 3.50 -6.03
N LEU A 69 -16.60 4.34 -5.21
CA LEU A 69 -16.54 5.78 -5.46
C LEU A 69 -15.90 6.15 -6.81
N PRO A 70 -14.75 5.58 -7.22
CA PRO A 70 -14.18 5.85 -8.54
C PRO A 70 -15.14 5.46 -9.67
N LEU A 71 -15.87 4.34 -9.52
CA LEU A 71 -16.87 3.91 -10.49
C LEU A 71 -18.05 4.90 -10.57
N TYR A 72 -18.56 5.37 -9.42
CA TYR A 72 -19.64 6.34 -9.40
C TYR A 72 -19.24 7.65 -10.10
N GLN A 73 -18.04 8.13 -9.86
CA GLN A 73 -17.52 9.33 -10.52
C GLN A 73 -17.45 9.17 -12.05
N GLU A 74 -16.98 8.02 -12.54
CA GLU A 74 -16.94 7.76 -13.98
C GLU A 74 -18.34 7.60 -14.60
N LEU A 75 -19.28 6.94 -13.93
CA LEU A 75 -20.66 6.84 -14.40
C LEU A 75 -21.34 8.21 -14.49
N VAL A 76 -21.15 9.08 -13.48
CA VAL A 76 -21.66 10.46 -13.48
C VAL A 76 -21.03 11.28 -14.61
N LYS A 77 -19.74 11.11 -14.85
CA LYS A 77 -19.01 11.79 -15.94
C LYS A 77 -19.59 11.40 -17.29
N LYS A 78 -19.85 10.09 -17.52
CA LYS A 78 -20.47 9.57 -18.75
C LYS A 78 -21.90 10.06 -18.94
N TYR A 79 -22.68 10.12 -17.87
CA TYR A 79 -24.02 10.72 -17.90
C TYR A 79 -23.95 12.20 -18.32
N LYS A 80 -23.08 13.00 -17.70
CA LYS A 80 -22.92 14.41 -18.03
C LYS A 80 -22.41 14.64 -19.47
N ALA A 81 -21.67 13.68 -20.00
CA ALA A 81 -21.23 13.68 -21.41
C ALA A 81 -22.33 13.25 -22.40
N GLY A 82 -23.51 12.84 -21.91
CA GLY A 82 -24.61 12.35 -22.74
C GLY A 82 -24.40 10.95 -23.32
N GLU A 83 -23.43 10.18 -22.78
CA GLU A 83 -23.12 8.82 -23.24
C GLU A 83 -24.13 7.78 -22.74
N VAL A 84 -24.90 8.08 -21.68
CA VAL A 84 -25.86 7.18 -21.05
C VAL A 84 -26.97 7.95 -20.34
N SER A 85 -28.20 7.38 -20.30
CA SER A 85 -29.29 7.80 -19.41
C SER A 85 -29.62 6.69 -18.43
N PHE A 86 -29.82 7.06 -17.18
CA PHE A 86 -30.21 6.14 -16.10
C PHE A 86 -31.74 6.16 -15.83
N ALA A 87 -32.53 6.92 -16.61
CA ALA A 87 -33.97 7.04 -16.43
C ALA A 87 -34.72 5.68 -16.51
N GLY A 88 -34.19 4.72 -17.26
CA GLY A 88 -34.71 3.34 -17.38
C GLY A 88 -33.97 2.32 -16.49
N VAL A 89 -33.08 2.76 -15.58
CA VAL A 89 -32.31 1.87 -14.72
C VAL A 89 -32.97 1.73 -13.35
N GLU A 90 -33.12 0.49 -12.88
CA GLU A 90 -33.48 0.20 -11.49
C GLU A 90 -32.25 -0.13 -10.69
N ILE A 91 -31.99 0.59 -9.61
CA ILE A 91 -30.83 0.43 -8.73
C ILE A 91 -31.22 -0.33 -7.47
N TYR A 92 -30.44 -1.35 -7.13
CA TYR A 92 -30.62 -2.16 -5.94
C TYR A 92 -29.38 -2.10 -5.05
N SER A 93 -29.53 -1.61 -3.81
CA SER A 93 -28.46 -1.62 -2.82
C SER A 93 -28.33 -2.99 -2.14
N ILE A 94 -27.13 -3.42 -1.85
CA ILE A 94 -26.88 -4.74 -1.23
C ILE A 94 -27.13 -4.79 0.26
N ASP A 95 -27.11 -3.66 0.97
CA ASP A 95 -27.27 -3.62 2.43
C ASP A 95 -27.67 -2.24 2.98
N GLU A 96 -28.24 -2.22 4.20
CA GLU A 96 -28.44 -1.03 5.03
C GLU A 96 -28.44 -1.42 6.51
N TYR A 97 -28.07 -0.53 7.41
CA TYR A 97 -28.21 -0.72 8.85
C TYR A 97 -29.68 -0.93 9.27
N TYR A 98 -29.88 -1.68 10.37
CA TYR A 98 -31.21 -1.89 10.92
C TYR A 98 -31.24 -1.73 12.45
N PRO A 99 -32.09 -0.82 13.00
CA PRO A 99 -32.83 0.20 12.24
C PRO A 99 -31.89 1.15 11.50
N ALA A 100 -32.35 1.68 10.37
CA ALA A 100 -31.56 2.58 9.56
C ALA A 100 -31.34 3.91 10.30
N PRO A 101 -30.11 4.39 10.42
CA PRO A 101 -29.81 5.69 11.02
C PRO A 101 -30.23 6.85 10.09
N PRO A 102 -30.14 8.11 10.54
CA PRO A 102 -30.32 9.27 9.68
C PRO A 102 -29.48 9.19 8.41
N ASP A 103 -29.92 9.83 7.32
CA ASP A 103 -29.35 9.68 5.98
C ASP A 103 -27.85 9.99 5.91
N ASN A 104 -27.36 10.96 6.70
CA ASN A 104 -25.93 11.31 6.79
C ASN A 104 -25.06 10.21 7.43
N GLN A 105 -25.67 9.27 8.14
CA GLN A 105 -25.01 8.10 8.76
C GLN A 105 -25.40 6.78 8.06
N SER A 106 -26.37 6.81 7.14
CA SER A 106 -26.81 5.66 6.37
C SER A 106 -25.64 5.02 5.63
N ARG A 107 -25.69 3.71 5.49
CA ARG A 107 -24.78 2.93 4.67
C ARG A 107 -24.82 3.37 3.20
N ASN A 108 -25.99 3.79 2.75
CA ASN A 108 -26.25 4.22 1.38
C ASN A 108 -26.03 5.71 1.11
N ARG A 109 -25.60 6.51 2.10
CA ARG A 109 -25.41 7.96 1.91
C ARG A 109 -24.57 8.31 0.68
N ARG A 110 -23.48 7.55 0.43
CA ARG A 110 -22.62 7.78 -0.73
C ARG A 110 -23.23 7.34 -2.04
N LEU A 111 -24.03 6.27 -2.04
CA LEU A 111 -24.79 5.90 -3.23
C LEU A 111 -25.67 7.06 -3.70
N TYR A 112 -26.32 7.77 -2.75
CA TYR A 112 -27.13 8.95 -3.07
C TYR A 112 -26.28 10.17 -3.41
N SER A 113 -25.33 10.55 -2.55
CA SER A 113 -24.56 11.80 -2.74
C SER A 113 -23.64 11.76 -3.96
N ASP A 114 -23.03 10.61 -4.22
CA ASP A 114 -21.94 10.47 -5.18
C ASP A 114 -22.43 9.89 -6.53
N PHE A 115 -23.68 9.41 -6.61
CA PHE A 115 -24.25 8.86 -7.83
C PHE A 115 -25.73 9.21 -8.07
N VAL A 116 -26.67 8.67 -7.28
CA VAL A 116 -28.11 8.76 -7.55
C VAL A 116 -28.60 10.19 -7.75
N ASN A 117 -28.19 11.12 -6.89
CA ASN A 117 -28.61 12.53 -6.95
C ASN A 117 -27.93 13.32 -8.08
N LEU A 118 -26.98 12.72 -8.82
CA LEU A 118 -26.18 13.37 -9.85
C LEU A 118 -26.53 12.89 -11.27
N VAL A 119 -27.49 11.95 -11.39
CA VAL A 119 -27.95 11.37 -12.66
C VAL A 119 -29.48 11.38 -12.76
N ASP A 120 -30.03 10.99 -13.90
CA ASP A 120 -31.49 11.03 -14.18
C ASP A 120 -32.27 9.78 -13.74
N VAL A 121 -31.71 8.96 -12.84
CA VAL A 121 -32.45 7.81 -12.30
C VAL A 121 -33.68 8.29 -11.52
N LYS A 122 -34.81 7.63 -11.75
CA LYS A 122 -36.08 7.99 -11.07
C LYS A 122 -36.06 7.51 -9.63
N PRO A 123 -36.50 8.35 -8.64
CA PRO A 123 -36.50 7.95 -7.23
C PRO A 123 -37.18 6.63 -6.92
N GLU A 124 -38.30 6.31 -7.61
CA GLU A 124 -39.06 5.06 -7.48
C GLU A 124 -38.26 3.82 -7.96
N ASN A 125 -37.23 4.02 -8.77
CA ASN A 125 -36.36 2.97 -9.27
C ASN A 125 -35.14 2.71 -8.36
N VAL A 126 -35.01 3.41 -7.23
CA VAL A 126 -33.91 3.20 -6.28
C VAL A 126 -34.39 2.40 -5.08
N HIS A 127 -33.97 1.15 -5.01
CA HIS A 127 -34.38 0.19 -4.00
C HIS A 127 -33.28 -0.02 -2.96
N VAL A 128 -33.56 0.32 -1.70
CA VAL A 128 -32.68 0.15 -0.55
C VAL A 128 -33.40 -0.69 0.50
N PRO A 129 -32.76 -1.68 1.14
CA PRO A 129 -33.40 -2.48 2.19
C PRO A 129 -33.45 -1.70 3.51
N LYS A 130 -34.21 -0.58 3.52
CA LYS A 130 -34.23 0.42 4.59
C LYS A 130 -35.50 0.31 5.43
N LEU A 131 -35.34 0.06 6.73
CA LEU A 131 -36.36 0.19 7.77
C LEU A 131 -35.83 1.15 8.85
N THR A 132 -36.51 2.26 9.07
CA THR A 132 -36.09 3.33 10.00
C THR A 132 -36.48 3.07 11.44
N GLU A 133 -37.44 2.18 11.66
CA GLU A 133 -37.98 1.84 12.96
C GLU A 133 -37.78 0.37 13.28
N LEU A 134 -37.77 0.03 14.56
CA LEU A 134 -37.79 -1.34 15.01
C LEU A 134 -39.19 -1.94 14.80
N HIS A 135 -39.24 -3.09 14.13
CA HIS A 135 -40.44 -3.85 13.88
C HIS A 135 -40.31 -5.24 14.52
N ASP A 136 -41.43 -5.95 14.66
CA ASP A 136 -41.40 -7.34 15.07
C ASP A 136 -40.71 -8.24 14.02
N SER A 137 -40.30 -9.42 14.42
CA SER A 137 -39.53 -10.32 13.57
C SER A 137 -40.32 -10.83 12.34
N ALA A 138 -41.65 -10.92 12.43
CA ALA A 138 -42.50 -11.35 11.32
C ALA A 138 -42.54 -10.28 10.22
N TYR A 139 -42.73 -9.02 10.59
CA TYR A 139 -42.74 -7.90 9.67
C TYR A 139 -41.35 -7.78 8.94
N VAL A 140 -40.26 -7.82 9.71
CA VAL A 140 -38.93 -7.74 9.12
C VAL A 140 -38.61 -8.91 8.19
N THR A 141 -39.08 -10.10 8.54
CA THR A 141 -38.93 -11.29 7.70
C THR A 141 -39.69 -11.13 6.36
N GLU A 142 -40.94 -10.67 6.40
CA GLU A 142 -41.72 -10.43 5.16
C GLU A 142 -41.11 -9.29 4.33
N PHE A 143 -40.65 -8.23 4.96
CA PHE A 143 -39.92 -7.15 4.27
C PHE A 143 -38.69 -7.70 3.54
N CYS A 144 -37.85 -8.49 4.23
CA CYS A 144 -36.66 -9.12 3.65
C CYS A 144 -37.02 -10.05 2.47
N LYS A 145 -38.09 -10.86 2.58
CA LYS A 145 -38.57 -11.70 1.49
C LYS A 145 -39.04 -10.88 0.28
N ALA A 146 -39.78 -9.81 0.52
CA ALA A 146 -40.22 -8.91 -0.54
C ALA A 146 -39.07 -8.22 -1.26
N TYR A 147 -38.07 -7.76 -0.50
CA TYR A 147 -36.85 -7.20 -1.07
C TYR A 147 -36.04 -8.24 -1.85
N ASP A 148 -35.88 -9.44 -1.30
CA ASP A 148 -35.22 -10.57 -1.95
C ASP A 148 -35.86 -10.93 -3.30
N ALA A 149 -37.18 -11.01 -3.35
CA ALA A 149 -37.92 -11.27 -4.58
C ALA A 149 -37.70 -10.18 -5.64
N LYS A 150 -37.65 -8.90 -5.21
CA LYS A 150 -37.35 -7.77 -6.11
C LYS A 150 -35.92 -7.80 -6.60
N ALA A 151 -34.95 -8.13 -5.75
CA ALA A 151 -33.52 -8.14 -6.08
C ALA A 151 -33.06 -9.44 -6.77
N HIS A 152 -33.94 -10.44 -6.91
CA HIS A 152 -33.57 -11.70 -7.57
C HIS A 152 -33.36 -11.52 -9.07
N GLY A 153 -32.26 -12.04 -9.61
CA GLY A 153 -32.01 -12.05 -11.06
C GLY A 153 -31.62 -10.66 -11.61
N LEU A 154 -30.88 -9.86 -10.86
CA LEU A 154 -30.30 -8.60 -11.35
C LEU A 154 -29.53 -8.81 -12.65
N ASP A 155 -29.53 -7.83 -13.55
CA ASP A 155 -28.79 -7.93 -14.80
C ASP A 155 -27.28 -7.83 -14.58
N LEU A 156 -26.89 -6.94 -13.69
CA LEU A 156 -25.51 -6.78 -13.25
C LEU A 156 -25.48 -6.45 -11.75
N LEU A 157 -24.56 -7.08 -11.03
CA LEU A 157 -24.27 -6.78 -9.63
C LEU A 157 -22.81 -6.39 -9.47
N VAL A 158 -22.57 -5.17 -8.98
CA VAL A 158 -21.22 -4.68 -8.66
C VAL A 158 -21.01 -4.71 -7.15
N MET A 159 -19.95 -5.37 -6.70
CA MET A 159 -19.65 -5.53 -5.28
C MET A 159 -18.19 -5.27 -4.95
N GLY A 160 -17.96 -4.54 -3.84
CA GLY A 160 -16.67 -4.51 -3.18
C GLY A 160 -16.52 -5.66 -2.19
N THR A 161 -15.28 -5.95 -1.79
CA THR A 161 -14.97 -6.94 -0.76
C THR A 161 -14.28 -6.32 0.45
N GLY A 162 -14.61 -6.81 1.64
CA GLY A 162 -13.87 -6.49 2.87
C GLY A 162 -12.57 -7.29 2.97
N GLU A 163 -11.67 -6.91 3.89
CA GLU A 163 -10.35 -7.51 4.08
C GLU A 163 -10.37 -9.03 4.37
N LYS A 164 -11.47 -9.54 4.90
CA LYS A 164 -11.68 -10.98 5.16
C LYS A 164 -12.64 -11.64 4.16
N GLY A 165 -12.86 -11.04 3.00
CA GLY A 165 -13.75 -11.56 1.97
C GLY A 165 -15.24 -11.38 2.27
N GLN A 166 -15.60 -10.42 3.11
CA GLN A 166 -17.01 -10.05 3.30
C GLN A 166 -17.54 -9.37 2.04
N VAL A 167 -18.78 -9.68 1.65
CA VAL A 167 -19.52 -8.97 0.60
C VAL A 167 -20.82 -8.43 1.19
N GLY A 168 -20.97 -7.11 1.16
CA GLY A 168 -21.95 -6.44 2.02
C GLY A 168 -21.70 -6.77 3.48
N PHE A 169 -22.76 -7.07 4.23
CA PHE A 169 -22.65 -7.58 5.61
C PHE A 169 -22.75 -9.12 5.69
N ASN A 170 -22.38 -9.85 4.64
CA ASN A 170 -22.16 -11.28 4.74
C ASN A 170 -20.76 -11.53 5.29
N GLU A 171 -20.70 -11.70 6.62
CA GLU A 171 -19.46 -11.91 7.39
C GLU A 171 -19.04 -13.38 7.38
N ASN A 172 -17.89 -13.67 8.00
CA ASN A 172 -17.38 -15.03 8.19
C ASN A 172 -18.48 -15.97 8.74
N GLY A 173 -18.65 -17.13 8.12
CA GLY A 173 -19.69 -18.10 8.42
C GLY A 173 -21.02 -17.85 7.72
N ALA A 174 -21.13 -16.82 6.86
CA ALA A 174 -22.34 -16.64 6.05
C ALA A 174 -22.54 -17.84 5.11
N SER A 175 -23.77 -18.38 5.09
CA SER A 175 -24.12 -19.51 4.23
C SER A 175 -24.28 -19.06 2.77
N GLU A 176 -23.80 -19.89 1.83
CA GLU A 176 -24.04 -19.68 0.39
C GLU A 176 -25.53 -19.70 0.00
N PHE A 177 -26.37 -20.35 0.82
CA PHE A 177 -27.82 -20.42 0.62
C PHE A 177 -28.57 -19.25 1.27
N SER A 178 -27.87 -18.33 1.91
CA SER A 178 -28.50 -17.20 2.59
C SER A 178 -29.23 -16.30 1.60
N ARG A 179 -30.44 -15.90 1.99
CA ARG A 179 -31.24 -14.87 1.33
C ARG A 179 -31.14 -13.54 2.06
N THR A 180 -31.83 -12.53 1.56
CA THR A 180 -31.92 -11.23 2.25
C THR A 180 -32.53 -11.43 3.65
N ARG A 181 -31.80 -10.91 4.66
CA ARG A 181 -32.09 -11.14 6.07
C ARG A 181 -31.47 -10.07 6.97
N THR A 182 -31.93 -10.04 8.20
CA THR A 182 -31.22 -9.32 9.27
C THR A 182 -29.94 -10.06 9.66
N VAL A 183 -28.87 -9.33 9.86
CA VAL A 183 -27.57 -9.83 10.30
C VAL A 183 -27.08 -9.04 11.51
N LEU A 184 -26.39 -9.70 12.43
CA LEU A 184 -25.68 -9.06 13.52
C LEU A 184 -24.28 -8.63 13.05
N LEU A 185 -23.87 -7.43 13.41
CA LEU A 185 -22.58 -6.89 13.05
C LEU A 185 -21.54 -7.21 14.13
N PRO A 186 -20.46 -7.94 13.79
CA PRO A 186 -19.37 -8.21 14.71
C PRO A 186 -18.71 -6.92 15.23
N TYR A 187 -18.11 -6.97 16.41
CA TYR A 187 -17.42 -5.81 17.01
C TYR A 187 -16.37 -5.20 16.06
N ALA A 188 -15.58 -6.04 15.38
CA ALA A 188 -14.55 -5.58 14.44
C ALA A 188 -15.16 -4.78 13.28
N SER A 189 -16.29 -5.22 12.72
CA SER A 189 -17.01 -4.51 11.65
C SER A 189 -17.61 -3.21 12.16
N ARG A 190 -18.17 -3.19 13.35
CA ARG A 190 -18.67 -1.97 14.01
C ARG A 190 -17.53 -0.99 14.29
N LYS A 191 -16.38 -1.45 14.78
CA LYS A 191 -15.20 -0.61 15.03
C LYS A 191 -14.73 0.09 13.74
N ARG A 192 -14.66 -0.62 12.60
CA ARG A 192 -14.32 -0.01 11.31
C ARG A 192 -15.31 1.07 10.86
N GLN A 193 -16.59 0.89 11.19
CA GLN A 193 -17.66 1.84 10.81
C GLN A 193 -17.80 3.00 11.80
N ALA A 194 -17.23 2.91 12.99
CA ALA A 194 -17.37 3.91 14.06
C ALA A 194 -16.97 5.33 13.62
N LYS A 195 -16.04 5.46 12.67
CA LYS A 195 -15.68 6.77 12.08
C LYS A 195 -16.88 7.56 11.51
N ASN A 196 -17.95 6.86 11.13
CA ASN A 196 -19.20 7.46 10.64
C ASN A 196 -20.16 7.80 11.78
N PHE A 197 -19.82 7.43 13.02
CA PHE A 197 -20.61 7.56 14.24
C PHE A 197 -19.77 8.22 15.34
N ALA A 198 -19.23 9.41 15.04
CA ALA A 198 -18.37 10.19 15.93
C ALA A 198 -17.16 9.44 16.55
N GLY A 199 -16.71 8.37 15.90
CA GLY A 199 -15.62 7.52 16.42
C GLY A 199 -16.05 6.51 17.50
N ASP A 200 -17.32 6.52 17.91
CA ASP A 200 -17.83 5.67 18.98
C ASP A 200 -18.47 4.37 18.46
N VAL A 201 -17.90 3.23 18.85
CA VAL A 201 -18.42 1.91 18.51
C VAL A 201 -19.78 1.65 19.16
N ALA A 202 -20.07 2.27 20.31
CA ALA A 202 -21.36 2.11 20.97
C ALA A 202 -22.51 2.69 20.16
N LEU A 203 -22.26 3.77 19.44
CA LEU A 203 -23.24 4.43 18.56
C LEU A 203 -23.41 3.71 17.21
N THR A 204 -22.48 2.83 16.84
CA THR A 204 -22.57 2.08 15.58
C THR A 204 -23.68 1.04 15.65
N PRO A 205 -24.59 0.97 14.67
CA PRO A 205 -25.69 -0.01 14.65
C PRO A 205 -25.19 -1.45 14.86
N LYS A 206 -25.94 -2.22 15.61
CA LYS A 206 -25.60 -3.62 15.95
C LYS A 206 -26.09 -4.61 14.90
N SER A 207 -27.03 -4.21 14.06
CA SER A 207 -27.66 -5.04 13.05
C SER A 207 -27.74 -4.33 11.71
N ALA A 208 -27.96 -5.11 10.66
CA ALA A 208 -28.21 -4.63 9.32
C ALA A 208 -29.17 -5.57 8.59
N ILE A 209 -29.83 -5.09 7.53
CA ILE A 209 -30.48 -5.93 6.53
C ILE A 209 -29.48 -6.06 5.38
N ALA A 210 -29.16 -7.29 5.00
CA ALA A 210 -28.19 -7.58 3.96
C ALA A 210 -28.75 -8.58 2.94
N MET A 211 -28.54 -8.28 1.66
CA MET A 211 -28.76 -9.25 0.57
C MET A 211 -27.90 -10.48 0.84
N GLY A 212 -28.48 -11.65 0.77
CA GLY A 212 -27.78 -12.90 1.01
C GLY A 212 -26.98 -13.39 -0.19
N LEU A 213 -26.04 -14.32 0.03
CA LEU A 213 -25.18 -14.84 -1.04
C LEU A 213 -26.00 -15.53 -2.15
N SER A 214 -27.05 -16.29 -1.81
CA SER A 214 -27.93 -16.92 -2.81
C SER A 214 -28.62 -15.89 -3.70
N THR A 215 -29.06 -14.77 -3.14
CA THR A 215 -29.68 -13.68 -3.89
C THR A 215 -28.66 -13.00 -4.81
N MET A 216 -27.45 -12.71 -4.29
CA MET A 216 -26.33 -12.18 -5.08
C MET A 216 -25.96 -13.10 -6.24
N MET A 217 -25.88 -14.41 -5.99
CA MET A 217 -25.57 -15.44 -6.98
C MET A 217 -26.64 -15.61 -8.07
N SER A 218 -27.86 -15.11 -7.85
CA SER A 218 -28.92 -15.11 -8.86
C SER A 218 -28.73 -14.02 -9.94
N ALA A 219 -27.83 -13.08 -9.76
CA ALA A 219 -27.54 -12.06 -10.76
C ALA A 219 -27.04 -12.70 -12.06
N LYS A 220 -27.35 -12.12 -13.22
CA LYS A 220 -26.87 -12.64 -14.52
C LYS A 220 -25.37 -12.41 -14.72
N LYS A 221 -24.84 -11.35 -14.10
CA LYS A 221 -23.44 -10.98 -14.15
C LYS A 221 -23.01 -10.37 -12.82
N ILE A 222 -21.82 -10.73 -12.36
CA ILE A 222 -21.21 -10.17 -11.14
C ILE A 222 -19.86 -9.54 -11.50
N CYS A 223 -19.62 -8.31 -11.03
CA CYS A 223 -18.34 -7.63 -11.08
C CYS A 223 -17.87 -7.33 -9.65
N LEU A 224 -16.82 -7.97 -9.22
CA LEU A 224 -16.12 -7.62 -7.98
C LEU A 224 -15.15 -6.47 -8.23
N ILE A 225 -14.95 -5.62 -7.22
CA ILE A 225 -13.96 -4.55 -7.24
C ILE A 225 -13.14 -4.56 -5.95
N ALA A 226 -11.83 -4.34 -6.07
CA ALA A 226 -10.93 -4.13 -4.93
C ALA A 226 -9.72 -3.29 -5.34
N TRP A 227 -9.32 -2.35 -4.49
CA TRP A 227 -8.24 -1.41 -4.72
C TRP A 227 -7.28 -1.39 -3.53
N GLY A 228 -5.98 -1.25 -3.84
CA GLY A 228 -4.92 -1.09 -2.86
C GLY A 228 -4.34 -2.39 -2.31
N GLU A 229 -3.11 -2.30 -1.82
CA GLU A 229 -2.31 -3.44 -1.35
C GLU A 229 -2.95 -4.16 -0.14
N ASP A 230 -3.68 -3.43 0.71
CA ASP A 230 -4.44 -4.02 1.82
C ASP A 230 -5.47 -5.07 1.37
N LYS A 231 -5.82 -5.09 0.08
CA LYS A 231 -6.70 -6.09 -0.54
C LYS A 231 -5.97 -7.28 -1.18
N ALA A 232 -4.64 -7.24 -1.33
CA ALA A 232 -3.91 -8.26 -2.07
C ALA A 232 -4.15 -9.69 -1.53
N ASN A 233 -4.13 -9.86 -0.21
CA ASN A 233 -4.40 -11.16 0.41
C ASN A 233 -5.83 -11.66 0.15
N VAL A 234 -6.81 -10.80 0.29
CA VAL A 234 -8.22 -11.20 0.08
C VAL A 234 -8.52 -11.44 -1.40
N VAL A 235 -7.92 -10.67 -2.31
CA VAL A 235 -8.02 -10.90 -3.76
C VAL A 235 -7.46 -12.28 -4.10
N LYS A 236 -6.24 -12.61 -3.63
CA LYS A 236 -5.67 -13.94 -3.81
C LYS A 236 -6.58 -15.06 -3.26
N ASN A 237 -7.12 -14.87 -2.06
CA ASN A 237 -8.02 -15.86 -1.46
C ASN A 237 -9.30 -16.08 -2.27
N ILE A 238 -9.89 -15.00 -2.80
CA ILE A 238 -11.12 -15.08 -3.62
C ILE A 238 -10.82 -15.67 -4.99
N VAL A 239 -9.69 -15.31 -5.60
CA VAL A 239 -9.38 -15.68 -6.99
C VAL A 239 -8.77 -17.06 -7.09
N GLU A 240 -7.83 -17.43 -6.20
CA GLU A 240 -6.99 -18.63 -6.35
C GLU A 240 -7.24 -19.75 -5.32
N LYS A 241 -7.72 -19.40 -4.10
CA LYS A 241 -7.87 -20.38 -3.01
C LYS A 241 -9.20 -21.14 -3.10
N ASP A 242 -9.30 -22.21 -2.32
CA ASP A 242 -10.54 -22.97 -2.19
C ASP A 242 -11.65 -22.17 -1.54
N ILE A 243 -12.89 -22.53 -1.88
CA ILE A 243 -14.09 -21.98 -1.28
C ILE A 243 -14.10 -22.29 0.23
N THR A 244 -14.29 -21.26 1.04
CA THR A 244 -14.32 -21.40 2.49
C THR A 244 -15.33 -20.45 3.14
N PRO A 245 -16.06 -20.87 4.18
CA PRO A 245 -16.93 -19.98 4.96
C PRO A 245 -16.20 -18.81 5.62
N SER A 246 -14.88 -18.93 5.84
CA SER A 246 -14.06 -17.84 6.39
C SER A 246 -13.81 -16.69 5.41
N CYS A 247 -14.10 -16.91 4.11
CA CYS A 247 -14.02 -15.91 3.06
C CYS A 247 -15.32 -15.97 2.22
N PRO A 248 -16.41 -15.34 2.64
CA PRO A 248 -17.72 -15.48 1.98
C PRO A 248 -17.71 -15.15 0.48
N ALA A 249 -16.90 -14.20 0.04
CA ALA A 249 -16.72 -13.89 -1.38
C ALA A 249 -16.19 -15.07 -2.20
N SER A 250 -15.53 -16.08 -1.58
CA SER A 250 -15.05 -17.26 -2.29
C SER A 250 -16.17 -18.12 -2.86
N TYR A 251 -17.38 -18.08 -2.27
CA TYR A 251 -18.55 -18.77 -2.83
C TYR A 251 -18.93 -18.28 -4.23
N LEU A 252 -18.57 -17.02 -4.55
CA LEU A 252 -18.84 -16.42 -5.85
C LEU A 252 -18.06 -17.09 -6.99
N GLN A 253 -17.02 -17.89 -6.69
CA GLN A 253 -16.34 -18.73 -7.68
C GLN A 253 -17.29 -19.70 -8.41
N LYS A 254 -18.43 -20.05 -7.80
CA LYS A 254 -19.45 -20.90 -8.41
C LYS A 254 -20.28 -20.18 -9.47
N HIS A 255 -20.19 -18.85 -9.57
CA HIS A 255 -20.97 -18.08 -10.51
C HIS A 255 -20.35 -18.14 -11.92
N SER A 256 -21.14 -18.49 -12.93
CA SER A 256 -20.66 -18.72 -14.29
C SER A 256 -20.20 -17.45 -15.03
N ASN A 257 -20.70 -16.29 -14.63
CA ASN A 257 -20.42 -15.02 -15.29
C ASN A 257 -19.99 -13.96 -14.26
N ILE A 258 -18.79 -14.15 -13.75
CA ILE A 258 -18.16 -13.26 -12.76
C ILE A 258 -16.82 -12.76 -13.27
N SER A 259 -16.46 -11.53 -12.90
CA SER A 259 -15.15 -10.92 -13.16
C SER A 259 -14.70 -10.11 -11.94
N PHE A 260 -13.40 -10.02 -11.71
CA PHE A 260 -12.84 -9.21 -10.64
C PHE A 260 -12.00 -8.07 -11.24
N TYR A 261 -12.36 -6.83 -10.97
CA TYR A 261 -11.64 -5.62 -11.39
C TYR A 261 -10.76 -5.16 -10.24
N VAL A 262 -9.47 -5.08 -10.46
CA VAL A 262 -8.46 -4.77 -9.44
C VAL A 262 -7.38 -3.84 -9.99
N ASP A 263 -6.74 -3.07 -9.13
CA ASP A 263 -5.50 -2.39 -9.46
C ASP A 263 -4.29 -3.31 -9.25
N GLU A 264 -3.12 -2.88 -9.70
CA GLU A 264 -1.86 -3.63 -9.56
C GLU A 264 -1.57 -4.00 -8.11
N ASN A 265 -1.81 -3.08 -7.18
CA ASN A 265 -1.53 -3.27 -5.76
C ASN A 265 -2.43 -4.37 -5.17
N ALA A 266 -3.73 -4.36 -5.46
CA ALA A 266 -4.65 -5.40 -5.03
C ALA A 266 -4.36 -6.76 -5.69
N ALA A 267 -3.76 -6.79 -6.89
CA ALA A 267 -3.38 -7.99 -7.62
C ALA A 267 -1.97 -8.50 -7.28
N SER A 268 -1.19 -7.79 -6.47
CA SER A 268 0.26 -8.03 -6.27
C SER A 268 0.61 -9.46 -5.82
N LEU A 269 -0.29 -10.13 -5.11
CA LEU A 269 -0.08 -11.50 -4.61
C LEU A 269 -0.64 -12.60 -5.52
N LEU A 270 -1.29 -12.28 -6.63
CA LEU A 270 -1.74 -13.30 -7.59
C LEU A 270 -0.55 -14.06 -8.17
N THR A 271 -0.72 -15.37 -8.39
CA THR A 271 0.35 -16.24 -8.88
C THR A 271 0.93 -15.76 -10.20
N ARG A 272 0.10 -15.23 -11.12
CA ARG A 272 0.59 -14.67 -12.39
C ARG A 272 1.52 -13.45 -12.23
N ASN A 273 1.47 -12.76 -11.07
CA ASN A 273 2.35 -11.63 -10.77
C ASN A 273 3.56 -12.04 -9.94
N VAL A 274 3.37 -12.97 -9.00
CA VAL A 274 4.44 -13.44 -8.11
C VAL A 274 5.37 -14.43 -8.83
N ALA A 275 4.79 -15.42 -9.52
CA ALA A 275 5.50 -16.51 -10.17
C ALA A 275 4.88 -16.85 -11.55
N PRO A 276 4.97 -15.92 -12.53
CA PRO A 276 4.28 -16.05 -13.82
C PRO A 276 4.73 -17.26 -14.64
N TRP A 277 5.96 -17.77 -14.44
CA TRP A 277 6.44 -19.03 -15.04
C TRP A 277 5.62 -20.27 -14.66
N LEU A 278 4.82 -20.19 -13.60
CA LEU A 278 3.88 -21.25 -13.23
C LEU A 278 2.56 -21.16 -14.01
N VAL A 279 2.32 -20.06 -14.70
CA VAL A 279 1.05 -19.75 -15.36
C VAL A 279 1.17 -19.84 -16.89
N GLY A 280 2.30 -19.46 -17.45
CA GLY A 280 2.54 -19.48 -18.88
C GLY A 280 4.00 -19.21 -19.26
N PRO A 281 4.30 -19.17 -20.56
CA PRO A 281 5.64 -18.89 -21.07
C PRO A 281 6.14 -17.54 -20.59
N CYS A 282 7.42 -17.44 -20.29
CA CYS A 282 8.06 -16.21 -19.81
C CYS A 282 9.28 -15.85 -20.64
N GLU A 283 9.53 -14.57 -20.83
CA GLU A 283 10.81 -14.08 -21.31
C GLU A 283 11.81 -14.03 -20.16
N TRP A 284 12.83 -14.85 -20.20
CA TRP A 284 13.85 -14.99 -19.15
C TRP A 284 14.90 -13.88 -19.21
N THR A 285 14.49 -12.65 -18.91
CA THR A 285 15.44 -11.54 -18.74
C THR A 285 16.28 -11.72 -17.47
N PRO A 286 17.47 -11.08 -17.35
CA PRO A 286 18.29 -11.17 -16.13
C PRO A 286 17.53 -10.77 -14.86
N LYS A 287 16.65 -9.76 -14.93
CA LYS A 287 15.78 -9.35 -13.82
C LYS A 287 14.80 -10.46 -13.45
N PHE A 288 14.23 -11.12 -14.45
CA PHE A 288 13.24 -12.17 -14.26
C PHE A 288 13.86 -13.46 -13.70
N ILE A 289 15.04 -13.85 -14.21
CA ILE A 289 15.82 -14.99 -13.68
C ILE A 289 16.13 -14.74 -12.19
N ARG A 290 16.62 -13.56 -11.84
CA ARG A 290 16.92 -13.20 -10.45
C ARG A 290 15.69 -13.31 -9.55
N LYS A 291 14.52 -12.79 -9.99
CA LYS A 291 13.26 -12.92 -9.27
C LYS A 291 12.87 -14.38 -9.06
N ALA A 292 12.96 -15.22 -10.10
CA ALA A 292 12.61 -16.63 -10.02
C ALA A 292 13.52 -17.41 -9.06
N VAL A 293 14.82 -17.14 -9.10
CA VAL A 293 15.79 -17.81 -8.20
C VAL A 293 15.59 -17.39 -6.74
N VAL A 294 15.36 -16.10 -6.47
CA VAL A 294 15.05 -15.63 -5.11
C VAL A 294 13.74 -16.24 -4.61
N TRP A 295 12.69 -16.22 -5.44
CA TRP A 295 11.44 -16.88 -5.11
C TRP A 295 11.62 -18.38 -4.81
N LEU A 296 12.43 -19.08 -5.60
CA LEU A 296 12.71 -20.50 -5.35
C LEU A 296 13.41 -20.72 -4.00
N CYS A 297 14.37 -19.85 -3.63
CA CYS A 297 15.01 -19.90 -2.31
C CYS A 297 13.99 -19.83 -1.18
N GLU A 298 13.00 -18.94 -1.30
CA GLU A 298 11.93 -18.79 -0.32
C GLU A 298 11.00 -20.01 -0.26
N GLN A 299 10.69 -20.60 -1.42
CA GLN A 299 9.84 -21.81 -1.46
C GLN A 299 10.50 -23.02 -0.78
N VAL A 300 11.80 -23.21 -1.01
CA VAL A 300 12.53 -24.39 -0.51
C VAL A 300 13.35 -24.12 0.76
N HIS A 301 13.35 -22.86 1.24
CA HIS A 301 14.15 -22.42 2.40
C HIS A 301 15.64 -22.77 2.29
N LYS A 302 16.21 -22.59 1.10
CA LYS A 302 17.63 -22.84 0.81
C LYS A 302 18.30 -21.56 0.31
N PRO A 303 19.57 -21.31 0.68
CA PRO A 303 20.34 -20.22 0.07
C PRO A 303 20.65 -20.53 -1.40
N ILE A 304 20.83 -19.48 -2.21
CA ILE A 304 20.99 -19.57 -3.68
C ILE A 304 22.00 -20.64 -4.09
N LEU A 305 23.21 -20.66 -3.51
CA LEU A 305 24.27 -21.60 -3.88
C LEU A 305 23.98 -23.06 -3.45
N LYS A 306 22.93 -23.32 -2.69
CA LYS A 306 22.49 -24.65 -2.27
C LYS A 306 21.29 -25.17 -3.07
N LEU A 307 20.76 -24.40 -3.99
CA LEU A 307 19.69 -24.84 -4.89
C LEU A 307 20.23 -25.94 -5.82
N SER A 308 19.44 -26.97 -6.00
CA SER A 308 19.76 -28.14 -6.86
C SER A 308 18.86 -28.18 -8.10
N GLN A 309 19.22 -28.95 -9.09
CA GLN A 309 18.37 -29.18 -10.27
C GLN A 309 16.98 -29.69 -9.88
N GLY A 310 16.88 -30.55 -8.86
CA GLY A 310 15.61 -31.05 -8.36
C GLY A 310 14.72 -29.95 -7.81
N ASP A 311 15.28 -28.93 -7.14
CA ASP A 311 14.52 -27.78 -6.62
C ASP A 311 13.88 -27.00 -7.79
N TYR A 312 14.64 -26.72 -8.85
CA TYR A 312 14.12 -26.04 -10.04
C TYR A 312 13.00 -26.83 -10.73
N LEU A 313 13.23 -28.12 -10.98
CA LEU A 313 12.27 -28.98 -11.69
C LEU A 313 10.97 -29.16 -10.88
N ALA A 314 11.08 -29.35 -9.56
CA ALA A 314 9.93 -29.53 -8.70
C ALA A 314 9.05 -28.25 -8.58
N HIS A 315 9.61 -27.08 -8.93
CA HIS A 315 8.93 -25.78 -8.82
C HIS A 315 8.67 -25.11 -10.17
N GLY A 316 8.62 -25.88 -11.27
CA GLY A 316 8.20 -25.39 -12.57
C GLY A 316 9.22 -24.51 -13.30
N LEU A 317 10.50 -24.56 -12.94
CA LEU A 317 11.57 -23.77 -13.55
C LEU A 317 12.42 -24.58 -14.55
N GLY A 318 11.85 -25.64 -15.14
CA GLY A 318 12.53 -26.48 -16.13
C GLY A 318 12.91 -25.71 -17.39
N GLU A 319 12.02 -24.84 -17.88
CA GLU A 319 12.28 -24.00 -19.06
C GLU A 319 13.47 -23.04 -18.84
N LEU A 320 13.60 -22.50 -17.63
CA LEU A 320 14.76 -21.67 -17.25
C LEU A 320 16.07 -22.45 -17.38
N LEU A 321 16.09 -23.71 -16.93
CA LEU A 321 17.28 -24.58 -17.05
C LEU A 321 17.61 -24.90 -18.52
N GLU A 322 16.58 -25.12 -19.35
CA GLU A 322 16.77 -25.41 -20.78
C GLU A 322 17.38 -24.21 -21.53
N GLN A 323 16.88 -22.98 -21.24
CA GLN A 323 17.28 -21.78 -21.98
C GLN A 323 18.59 -21.17 -21.47
N HIS A 324 18.90 -21.29 -20.18
CA HIS A 324 20.01 -20.57 -19.55
C HIS A 324 21.09 -21.47 -18.94
N GLY A 325 20.97 -22.79 -19.13
CA GLY A 325 22.01 -23.77 -18.77
C GLY A 325 21.85 -24.36 -17.36
N PRO A 326 22.85 -25.07 -16.87
CA PRO A 326 22.73 -25.83 -15.65
C PRO A 326 22.53 -24.93 -14.42
N TYR A 327 21.72 -25.40 -13.45
CA TYR A 327 21.37 -24.70 -12.22
C TYR A 327 22.56 -24.06 -11.49
N SER A 328 23.72 -24.73 -11.49
CA SER A 328 24.91 -24.24 -10.80
C SER A 328 25.45 -22.96 -11.41
N GLN A 329 25.40 -22.78 -12.72
CA GLN A 329 25.80 -21.55 -13.39
C GLN A 329 24.80 -20.43 -13.13
N ILE A 330 23.50 -20.74 -13.16
CA ILE A 330 22.43 -19.79 -12.84
C ILE A 330 22.59 -19.32 -11.39
N ASN A 331 22.80 -20.24 -10.44
CA ASN A 331 23.01 -19.92 -9.03
C ASN A 331 24.20 -18.98 -8.84
N ILE A 332 25.36 -19.31 -9.43
CA ILE A 332 26.58 -18.49 -9.31
C ILE A 332 26.34 -17.10 -9.91
N LYS A 333 25.73 -17.04 -11.10
CA LYS A 333 25.46 -15.76 -11.77
C LYS A 333 24.54 -14.88 -10.92
N VAL A 334 23.40 -15.41 -10.46
CA VAL A 334 22.43 -14.65 -9.65
C VAL A 334 23.05 -14.23 -8.31
N PHE A 335 23.83 -15.11 -7.68
CA PHE A 335 24.55 -14.78 -6.45
C PHE A 335 25.51 -13.61 -6.64
N ASN A 336 26.32 -13.65 -7.70
CA ASN A 336 27.26 -12.60 -8.03
C ASN A 336 26.53 -11.29 -8.38
N ASP A 337 25.48 -11.36 -9.21
CA ASP A 337 24.67 -10.17 -9.56
C ASP A 337 24.10 -9.48 -8.31
N LEU A 338 23.60 -10.25 -7.34
CA LEU A 338 23.07 -9.70 -6.09
C LEU A 338 24.17 -9.11 -5.21
N GLN A 339 25.35 -9.73 -5.15
CA GLN A 339 26.48 -9.16 -4.41
C GLN A 339 26.93 -7.82 -4.97
N HIS A 340 26.87 -7.65 -6.30
CA HIS A 340 27.31 -6.42 -6.97
C HIS A 340 26.27 -5.29 -6.95
N THR A 341 24.99 -5.59 -6.65
CA THR A 341 23.92 -4.58 -6.74
C THR A 341 24.03 -3.47 -5.69
N ILE A 342 24.55 -3.77 -4.50
CA ILE A 342 24.59 -2.81 -3.40
C ILE A 342 25.83 -1.91 -3.51
N SER A 343 27.04 -2.47 -3.36
CA SER A 343 28.27 -1.67 -3.28
C SER A 343 29.10 -1.66 -4.55
N GLY A 344 28.76 -2.51 -5.54
CA GLY A 344 29.63 -2.77 -6.70
C GLY A 344 30.89 -3.56 -6.38
N TRP A 345 31.03 -4.04 -5.16
CA TRP A 345 32.16 -4.86 -4.72
C TRP A 345 31.81 -6.35 -4.89
N PRO A 346 32.76 -7.21 -5.31
CA PRO A 346 32.48 -8.63 -5.58
C PRO A 346 32.23 -9.47 -4.33
N GLY A 347 32.16 -8.86 -3.15
CA GLY A 347 31.95 -9.54 -1.88
C GLY A 347 33.23 -10.09 -1.25
N GLY A 348 33.10 -10.68 -0.06
CA GLY A 348 34.20 -11.27 0.70
C GLY A 348 34.43 -10.63 2.07
N LYS A 349 35.39 -11.17 2.82
CA LYS A 349 35.73 -10.63 4.15
C LYS A 349 36.63 -9.39 3.98
N PRO A 350 36.41 -8.31 4.76
CA PRO A 350 37.37 -7.21 4.83
C PRO A 350 38.79 -7.72 5.17
N GLY A 351 39.81 -7.18 4.49
CA GLY A 351 41.21 -7.57 4.72
C GLY A 351 41.61 -8.96 4.26
N ALA A 352 40.72 -9.70 3.52
CA ALA A 352 41.11 -10.95 2.89
C ALA A 352 42.01 -10.70 1.67
N ASP A 353 42.80 -11.72 1.28
CA ASP A 353 43.62 -11.67 0.07
C ASP A 353 42.76 -11.49 -1.18
N ASP A 354 42.90 -10.36 -1.86
CA ASP A 354 42.09 -10.00 -3.04
C ASP A 354 42.73 -10.41 -4.38
N ASN A 355 43.88 -11.10 -4.36
CA ASN A 355 44.60 -11.45 -5.58
C ASN A 355 43.79 -12.32 -6.56
N THR A 356 42.78 -13.00 -6.07
CA THR A 356 41.89 -13.87 -6.89
C THR A 356 40.49 -13.31 -7.09
N ARG A 357 40.22 -12.09 -6.60
CA ARG A 357 38.87 -11.49 -6.69
C ARG A 357 38.71 -10.64 -7.94
N PRO A 358 37.50 -10.59 -8.50
CA PRO A 358 37.20 -9.65 -9.57
C PRO A 358 37.42 -8.20 -9.10
N VAL A 359 37.85 -7.34 -10.01
CA VAL A 359 38.01 -5.90 -9.77
C VAL A 359 36.63 -5.30 -9.45
N PRO A 360 36.53 -4.37 -8.47
CA PRO A 360 35.28 -3.66 -8.19
C PRO A 360 34.74 -2.96 -9.43
N SER A 361 33.42 -2.87 -9.53
CA SER A 361 32.79 -2.16 -10.67
C SER A 361 33.14 -0.66 -10.64
N SER A 362 33.48 -0.11 -11.81
CA SER A 362 33.75 1.32 -11.98
C SER A 362 32.46 2.16 -11.85
N PRO A 363 32.47 3.36 -11.24
CA PRO A 363 33.61 3.97 -10.54
C PRO A 363 33.89 3.35 -9.18
N PHE A 364 35.16 3.32 -8.80
CA PHE A 364 35.59 2.91 -7.47
C PHE A 364 36.76 3.80 -6.98
N PRO A 365 36.76 4.32 -5.72
CA PRO A 365 35.64 4.26 -4.77
C PRO A 365 34.40 5.02 -5.26
N LYS A 366 33.22 4.61 -4.77
CA LYS A 366 31.98 5.34 -5.05
C LYS A 366 31.78 6.44 -4.01
N ARG A 367 31.26 7.58 -4.45
CA ARG A 367 30.66 8.56 -3.54
C ARG A 367 29.23 8.13 -3.29
N VAL A 368 28.87 8.01 -2.03
CA VAL A 368 27.57 7.50 -1.59
C VAL A 368 26.91 8.48 -0.65
N VAL A 369 25.63 8.77 -0.85
CA VAL A 369 24.83 9.51 0.13
C VAL A 369 23.73 8.61 0.67
N ILE A 370 23.69 8.50 2.00
CA ILE A 370 22.63 7.84 2.76
C ILE A 370 21.72 8.92 3.31
N PHE A 371 20.48 8.98 2.85
CA PHE A 371 19.47 9.87 3.42
C PHE A 371 18.75 9.17 4.58
N SER A 372 18.90 9.71 5.77
CA SER A 372 18.30 9.27 7.02
C SER A 372 17.18 10.25 7.37
N PRO A 373 15.89 9.86 7.35
CA PRO A 373 14.79 10.74 7.74
C PRO A 373 14.95 11.33 9.13
N HIS A 374 15.35 10.53 10.13
CA HIS A 374 15.72 10.95 11.47
C HIS A 374 17.16 10.55 11.80
N PRO A 375 17.79 11.13 12.85
CA PRO A 375 19.16 10.80 13.23
C PRO A 375 19.33 9.42 13.91
N ASP A 376 18.93 8.33 13.28
CA ASP A 376 19.06 6.93 13.69
C ASP A 376 18.67 5.95 12.57
N ASP A 377 17.90 6.39 11.57
CA ASP A 377 17.40 5.51 10.50
C ASP A 377 18.53 4.93 9.63
N ASP A 378 19.64 5.64 9.46
CA ASP A 378 20.85 5.15 8.80
C ASP A 378 21.43 3.91 9.47
N VAL A 379 21.28 3.80 10.79
CA VAL A 379 21.74 2.64 11.58
C VAL A 379 20.66 1.59 11.71
N ILE A 380 19.43 1.99 12.09
CA ILE A 380 18.33 1.07 12.37
C ILE A 380 17.87 0.37 11.08
N SER A 381 17.68 1.14 10.00
CA SER A 381 17.13 0.62 8.75
C SER A 381 18.18 0.00 7.84
N MET A 382 19.44 0.46 7.88
CA MET A 382 20.45 0.02 6.92
C MET A 382 21.88 -0.04 7.46
N GLY A 383 22.08 -0.16 8.76
CA GLY A 383 23.40 -0.17 9.39
C GLY A 383 24.35 -1.24 8.82
N GLY A 384 23.82 -2.41 8.45
CA GLY A 384 24.60 -3.45 7.79
C GLY A 384 25.14 -3.04 6.42
N THR A 385 24.33 -2.34 5.60
CA THR A 385 24.76 -1.78 4.32
C THR A 385 25.74 -0.64 4.53
N PHE A 386 25.47 0.24 5.49
CA PHE A 386 26.32 1.37 5.82
C PHE A 386 27.74 0.90 6.21
N ILE A 387 27.87 0.00 7.20
CA ILE A 387 29.15 -0.60 7.59
C ILE A 387 29.86 -1.21 6.37
N ARG A 388 29.12 -1.93 5.54
CA ARG A 388 29.69 -2.61 4.38
C ARG A 388 30.27 -1.64 3.37
N LEU A 389 29.60 -0.53 3.10
CA LEU A 389 30.10 0.51 2.22
C LEU A 389 31.39 1.14 2.75
N VAL A 390 31.45 1.44 4.05
CA VAL A 390 32.64 1.99 4.69
C VAL A 390 33.80 1.00 4.68
N GLU A 391 33.58 -0.26 5.09
CA GLU A 391 34.61 -1.33 5.08
C GLU A 391 35.17 -1.61 3.68
N GLN A 392 34.39 -1.35 2.64
CA GLN A 392 34.83 -1.50 1.25
C GLN A 392 35.54 -0.26 0.69
N GLY A 393 35.72 0.76 1.51
CA GLY A 393 36.53 1.94 1.16
C GLY A 393 35.78 2.94 0.28
N HIS A 394 34.44 2.95 0.27
CA HIS A 394 33.65 3.97 -0.40
C HIS A 394 33.67 5.30 0.39
N ASP A 395 33.48 6.41 -0.32
CA ASP A 395 33.31 7.74 0.26
C ASP A 395 31.83 7.92 0.64
N VAL A 396 31.50 7.70 1.92
CA VAL A 396 30.13 7.61 2.40
C VAL A 396 29.74 8.85 3.19
N HIS A 397 28.71 9.54 2.76
CA HIS A 397 28.09 10.67 3.42
C HIS A 397 26.73 10.29 3.97
N VAL A 398 26.37 10.79 5.16
CA VAL A 398 25.05 10.61 5.77
C VAL A 398 24.34 11.95 5.84
N ALA A 399 23.15 12.03 5.29
CA ALA A 399 22.30 13.23 5.28
C ALA A 399 21.08 13.02 6.18
N TYR A 400 21.09 13.60 7.36
CA TYR A 400 19.97 13.59 8.30
C TYR A 400 18.97 14.66 7.90
N GLN A 401 17.80 14.23 7.41
CA GLN A 401 16.84 15.12 6.79
C GLN A 401 16.07 15.98 7.79
N THR A 402 15.80 15.44 8.99
CA THR A 402 15.12 16.15 10.07
C THR A 402 15.94 16.14 11.36
N SER A 403 15.59 17.03 12.30
CA SER A 403 16.27 17.09 13.58
C SER A 403 15.93 15.93 14.52
N GLY A 404 14.78 15.25 14.34
CA GLY A 404 14.29 14.22 15.25
C GLY A 404 13.98 14.72 16.67
N ASN A 405 13.94 16.03 16.88
CA ASN A 405 13.87 16.68 18.20
C ASN A 405 12.61 16.31 19.00
N VAL A 406 11.49 16.04 18.32
CA VAL A 406 10.21 15.72 18.97
C VAL A 406 10.24 14.36 19.69
N ALA A 407 11.15 13.46 19.30
CA ALA A 407 11.30 12.13 19.88
C ALA A 407 12.09 12.12 21.20
N VAL A 408 12.77 13.22 21.56
CA VAL A 408 13.61 13.29 22.77
C VAL A 408 12.74 13.66 23.99
N HIS A 409 12.76 12.80 25.00
CA HIS A 409 12.08 13.08 26.27
C HIS A 409 12.81 14.15 27.08
N ASP A 410 12.06 14.92 27.88
CA ASP A 410 12.62 15.99 28.71
C ASP A 410 13.65 15.46 29.72
N ASP A 411 13.44 14.27 30.25
CA ASP A 411 14.35 13.61 31.17
C ASP A 411 15.74 13.33 30.54
N VAL A 412 15.77 13.00 29.25
CA VAL A 412 17.03 12.82 28.51
C VAL A 412 17.78 14.15 28.41
N VAL A 413 17.06 15.26 28.21
CA VAL A 413 17.68 16.59 28.22
C VAL A 413 18.29 16.89 29.58
N LEU A 414 17.56 16.64 30.68
CA LEU A 414 18.04 16.85 32.05
C LEU A 414 19.26 15.98 32.34
N GLN A 415 19.26 14.72 31.92
CA GLN A 415 20.41 13.81 32.06
C GLN A 415 21.69 14.37 31.40
N HIS A 416 21.56 14.89 30.18
CA HIS A 416 22.72 15.50 29.51
C HIS A 416 23.16 16.79 30.17
N MET A 417 22.23 17.58 30.70
CA MET A 417 22.57 18.81 31.44
C MET A 417 23.21 18.50 32.79
N ASP A 418 22.78 17.43 33.47
CA ASP A 418 23.43 16.97 34.71
C ASP A 418 24.90 16.55 34.44
N ALA A 419 25.11 15.75 33.39
CA ALA A 419 26.48 15.36 32.99
C ALA A 419 27.35 16.58 32.64
N ALA A 420 26.83 17.56 31.90
CA ALA A 420 27.52 18.80 31.57
C ALA A 420 27.90 19.59 32.84
N ARG A 421 26.96 19.65 33.81
CA ARG A 421 27.17 20.33 35.11
C ARG A 421 28.27 19.67 35.92
N GLU A 422 28.28 18.34 36.04
CA GLU A 422 29.35 17.59 36.74
C GLU A 422 30.74 17.80 36.10
N LEU A 423 30.81 18.02 34.80
CA LEU A 423 32.03 18.30 34.07
C LEU A 423 32.44 19.79 34.08
N GLY A 424 31.69 20.64 34.78
CA GLY A 424 31.98 22.09 34.88
C GLY A 424 31.57 22.93 33.66
N PHE A 425 30.78 22.39 32.75
CA PHE A 425 30.31 23.09 31.54
C PHE A 425 28.88 23.67 31.66
N GLY A 426 28.27 23.64 32.84
CA GLY A 426 26.83 23.81 32.92
C GLY A 426 26.31 24.85 33.89
N ASP A 427 26.37 26.15 33.54
CA ASP A 427 25.63 27.21 34.30
C ASP A 427 24.17 27.32 33.92
N ARG A 428 23.72 26.54 32.90
CA ARG A 428 22.37 26.67 32.31
C ARG A 428 21.35 25.60 32.76
N PHE A 429 21.70 24.78 33.76
CA PHE A 429 20.84 23.68 34.21
C PHE A 429 19.47 24.19 34.72
N ASP A 430 19.47 25.21 35.56
CA ASP A 430 18.24 25.77 36.15
C ASP A 430 17.40 26.46 35.08
N GLU A 431 18.00 27.16 34.11
CA GLU A 431 17.31 27.75 32.97
C GLU A 431 16.58 26.67 32.15
N VAL A 432 17.24 25.56 31.86
CA VAL A 432 16.64 24.45 31.10
C VAL A 432 15.47 23.82 31.87
N LYS A 433 15.62 23.65 33.18
CA LYS A 433 14.56 23.17 34.06
C LYS A 433 13.34 24.08 34.06
N GLU A 434 13.54 25.41 34.10
CA GLU A 434 12.48 26.41 33.99
C GLU A 434 11.79 26.36 32.63
N ILE A 435 12.56 26.20 31.54
CA ILE A 435 12.02 26.03 30.17
C ILE A 435 11.12 24.79 30.12
N ILE A 436 11.55 23.65 30.67
CA ILE A 436 10.75 22.42 30.71
C ILE A 436 9.46 22.65 31.54
N ALA A 437 9.58 23.30 32.70
CA ALA A 437 8.44 23.59 33.55
C ALA A 437 7.43 24.58 32.91
N SER A 438 7.86 25.38 31.96
CA SER A 438 7.03 26.35 31.23
C SER A 438 6.14 25.71 30.15
N LYS A 439 6.33 24.43 29.83
CA LYS A 439 5.57 23.72 28.79
C LYS A 439 4.08 23.68 29.11
N LYS A 440 3.26 23.86 28.08
CA LYS A 440 1.79 23.81 28.20
C LYS A 440 1.25 22.66 27.36
N PRO A 441 0.32 21.86 27.90
CA PRO A 441 -0.34 20.81 27.12
C PRO A 441 -0.97 21.34 25.84
N GLY A 442 -0.77 20.66 24.72
CA GLY A 442 -1.36 21.01 23.43
C GLY A 442 -0.70 22.19 22.69
N GLN A 443 0.37 22.77 23.24
CA GLN A 443 1.17 23.79 22.56
C GLN A 443 2.51 23.22 22.08
N PRO A 444 3.12 23.80 21.01
CA PRO A 444 4.50 23.47 20.61
C PRO A 444 5.47 23.71 21.78
N GLU A 445 6.49 22.89 21.86
CA GLU A 445 7.55 23.05 22.85
C GLU A 445 8.34 24.36 22.60
N PRO A 446 8.89 24.99 23.65
CA PRO A 446 9.75 26.16 23.50
C PRO A 446 10.92 25.87 22.54
N ARG A 447 11.21 26.81 21.63
CA ARG A 447 12.26 26.64 20.60
C ARG A 447 13.64 26.32 21.20
N ALA A 448 13.97 26.91 22.36
CA ALA A 448 15.21 26.62 23.06
C ALA A 448 15.32 25.14 23.47
N LEU A 449 14.23 24.56 23.97
CA LEU A 449 14.17 23.15 24.32
C LEU A 449 14.29 22.23 23.09
N LEU A 450 13.59 22.54 22.01
CA LEU A 450 13.69 21.80 20.74
C LEU A 450 15.12 21.82 20.17
N ASN A 451 15.82 22.95 20.30
CA ASN A 451 17.21 23.08 19.87
C ASN A 451 18.15 22.19 20.70
N LEU A 452 17.93 22.08 22.02
CA LEU A 452 18.68 21.17 22.89
C LEU A 452 18.40 19.70 22.51
N LYS A 453 17.15 19.34 22.34
CA LYS A 453 16.73 18.00 21.90
C LYS A 453 17.37 17.64 20.54
N GLY A 454 17.35 18.55 19.58
CA GLY A 454 18.02 18.37 18.29
C GLY A 454 19.55 18.26 18.41
N ALA A 455 20.17 18.96 19.37
CA ALA A 455 21.62 18.84 19.62
C ALA A 455 21.98 17.45 20.17
N ILE A 456 21.16 16.88 21.05
CA ILE A 456 21.32 15.51 21.55
C ILE A 456 21.28 14.53 20.38
N ARG A 457 20.26 14.60 19.52
CA ARG A 457 20.14 13.74 18.35
C ARG A 457 21.32 13.85 17.39
N ARG A 458 21.81 15.07 17.16
CA ARG A 458 23.03 15.27 16.35
C ARG A 458 24.27 14.64 16.99
N ALA A 459 24.40 14.71 18.31
CA ALA A 459 25.53 14.08 19.01
C ALA A 459 25.47 12.54 18.91
N GLU A 460 24.30 11.95 19.03
CA GLU A 460 24.07 10.50 18.84
C GLU A 460 24.43 10.07 17.43
N ALA A 461 23.93 10.78 16.41
CA ALA A 461 24.22 10.53 15.00
C ALA A 461 25.74 10.61 14.70
N LYS A 462 26.41 11.66 15.17
CA LYS A 462 27.88 11.80 15.04
C LYS A 462 28.60 10.64 15.72
N SER A 463 28.14 10.21 16.88
CA SER A 463 28.75 9.07 17.59
C SER A 463 28.64 7.77 16.78
N ALA A 464 27.48 7.52 16.15
CA ALA A 464 27.30 6.38 15.27
C ALA A 464 28.25 6.41 14.07
N VAL A 465 28.33 7.54 13.37
CA VAL A 465 29.24 7.73 12.22
C VAL A 465 30.72 7.50 12.60
N ARG A 466 31.15 8.02 13.75
CA ARG A 466 32.51 7.75 14.27
C ARG A 466 32.74 6.27 14.58
N SER A 467 31.74 5.57 15.11
CA SER A 467 31.85 4.14 15.40
C SER A 467 32.04 3.28 14.15
N PHE A 468 31.60 3.76 13.00
CA PHE A 468 31.81 3.14 11.69
C PHE A 468 33.15 3.54 11.04
N GLY A 469 33.94 4.39 11.69
CA GLY A 469 35.27 4.78 11.22
C GLY A 469 35.27 5.97 10.26
N LEU A 470 34.17 6.70 10.13
CA LEU A 470 34.11 7.93 9.33
C LEU A 470 34.37 9.18 10.16
N ASN A 471 34.76 10.25 9.47
CA ASN A 471 34.87 11.57 10.08
C ASN A 471 33.49 12.23 10.17
N ASP A 472 33.04 12.47 11.41
CA ASP A 472 31.69 13.01 11.66
C ASP A 472 31.56 14.50 11.29
N GLU A 473 32.65 15.25 11.08
CA GLU A 473 32.56 16.65 10.62
C GLU A 473 32.41 16.77 9.10
N THR A 474 33.01 15.85 8.34
CA THR A 474 33.00 15.90 6.87
C THR A 474 31.95 14.99 6.24
N ASN A 475 31.56 13.90 6.92
CA ASN A 475 30.70 12.88 6.37
C ASN A 475 29.25 12.94 6.90
N THR A 476 28.91 13.91 7.79
CA THR A 476 27.54 14.14 8.25
C THR A 476 26.97 15.46 7.75
N HIS A 477 25.73 15.44 7.32
CA HIS A 477 24.99 16.60 6.83
C HIS A 477 23.64 16.68 7.55
N PHE A 478 23.41 17.74 8.33
CA PHE A 478 22.16 17.97 9.04
C PHE A 478 21.30 18.97 8.27
N LEU A 479 20.32 18.49 7.52
CA LEU A 479 19.54 19.29 6.58
C LEU A 479 18.46 20.13 7.27
N ASN A 480 17.87 19.64 8.36
CA ASN A 480 16.80 20.29 9.11
C ASN A 480 15.69 20.80 8.18
N LEU A 481 15.11 19.92 7.38
CA LEU A 481 14.12 20.27 6.37
C LEU A 481 12.94 21.05 6.97
N PRO A 482 12.56 22.21 6.40
CA PRO A 482 11.56 23.11 6.95
C PRO A 482 10.19 22.48 7.24
N PHE A 483 9.76 21.51 6.42
CA PHE A 483 8.47 20.83 6.62
C PHE A 483 8.37 20.15 7.99
N TYR A 484 9.50 19.69 8.54
CA TYR A 484 9.56 19.02 9.85
C TYR A 484 9.70 20.00 11.01
N GLU A 485 10.44 21.08 10.83
CA GLU A 485 10.88 22.00 11.88
C GLU A 485 9.78 22.96 12.37
N THR A 486 8.51 22.49 12.39
CA THR A 486 7.34 23.28 12.83
C THR A 486 7.29 23.50 14.34
N GLY A 487 8.04 22.72 15.11
CA GLY A 487 8.02 22.73 16.57
C GLY A 487 6.86 21.95 17.21
N GLY A 488 6.00 21.33 16.42
CA GLY A 488 4.85 20.55 16.86
C GLY A 488 4.84 19.12 16.30
N ILE A 489 3.89 18.32 16.79
CA ILE A 489 3.67 16.96 16.28
C ILE A 489 3.19 17.00 14.82
N LYS A 490 2.32 17.97 14.50
CA LYS A 490 1.84 18.19 13.14
C LYS A 490 2.94 18.81 12.29
N LYS A 491 3.34 18.11 11.25
CA LYS A 491 4.34 18.56 10.29
C LYS A 491 3.71 19.47 9.23
N GLY A 492 4.54 20.29 8.57
CA GLY A 492 4.15 21.07 7.40
C GLY A 492 4.06 20.22 6.13
N GLU A 493 3.59 20.84 5.07
CA GLU A 493 3.69 20.24 3.73
C GLU A 493 5.09 20.43 3.16
N ARG A 494 5.54 19.51 2.34
CA ARG A 494 6.80 19.62 1.59
C ARG A 494 6.74 20.82 0.63
N THR A 495 7.78 21.63 0.65
CA THR A 495 7.91 22.84 -0.17
C THR A 495 9.16 22.79 -1.06
N GLN A 496 9.29 23.75 -1.98
CA GLN A 496 10.50 23.88 -2.79
C GLN A 496 11.76 24.14 -1.93
N ALA A 497 11.61 24.82 -0.80
CA ALA A 497 12.74 25.05 0.11
C ALA A 497 13.35 23.75 0.67
N ASP A 498 12.52 22.72 0.92
CA ASP A 498 13.01 21.40 1.33
C ASP A 498 13.79 20.74 0.20
N ILE A 499 13.29 20.86 -1.04
CA ILE A 499 13.91 20.29 -2.23
C ILE A 499 15.25 20.97 -2.55
N ASP A 500 15.31 22.30 -2.47
CA ASP A 500 16.51 23.09 -2.75
C ASP A 500 17.68 22.75 -1.82
N ILE A 501 17.40 22.47 -0.52
CA ILE A 501 18.39 22.02 0.45
C ILE A 501 18.99 20.68 0.01
N ILE A 502 18.16 19.75 -0.42
CA ILE A 502 18.61 18.42 -0.89
C ILE A 502 19.40 18.57 -2.19
N MET A 503 18.92 19.37 -3.15
CA MET A 503 19.61 19.63 -4.42
C MET A 503 21.02 20.18 -4.18
N ASN A 504 21.17 21.13 -3.26
CA ASN A 504 22.46 21.72 -2.92
C ASN A 504 23.44 20.65 -2.40
N LEU A 505 22.99 19.74 -1.52
CA LEU A 505 23.81 18.63 -1.05
C LEU A 505 24.20 17.69 -2.20
N LEU A 506 23.27 17.31 -3.04
CA LEU A 506 23.51 16.42 -4.18
C LEU A 506 24.51 17.04 -5.17
N GLN A 507 24.41 18.33 -5.45
CA GLN A 507 25.35 19.06 -6.31
C GLN A 507 26.75 19.17 -5.67
N GLN A 508 26.83 19.26 -4.34
CA GLN A 508 28.10 19.31 -3.61
C GLN A 508 28.81 17.95 -3.62
N VAL A 509 28.09 16.88 -3.29
CA VAL A 509 28.67 15.52 -3.16
C VAL A 509 28.79 14.82 -4.52
N LYS A 510 27.84 15.04 -5.43
CA LYS A 510 27.73 14.36 -6.74
C LYS A 510 27.82 12.83 -6.57
N PRO A 511 26.88 12.23 -5.85
CA PRO A 511 26.97 10.82 -5.50
C PRO A 511 26.79 9.90 -6.72
N HIS A 512 27.49 8.77 -6.70
CA HIS A 512 27.27 7.68 -7.65
C HIS A 512 26.17 6.75 -7.21
N GLN A 513 25.85 6.76 -5.90
CA GLN A 513 24.75 5.98 -5.32
C GLN A 513 24.06 6.79 -4.23
N ILE A 514 22.75 6.69 -4.20
CA ILE A 514 21.89 7.29 -3.18
C ILE A 514 21.09 6.17 -2.51
N TYR A 515 21.12 6.13 -1.18
CA TYR A 515 20.33 5.23 -0.36
C TYR A 515 19.29 6.04 0.40
N LEU A 516 18.05 5.55 0.36
CA LEU A 516 16.94 6.13 1.09
C LEU A 516 16.51 5.17 2.19
N ALA A 517 16.54 5.60 3.44
CA ALA A 517 15.97 4.86 4.54
C ALA A 517 14.43 4.99 4.46
N GLY A 518 13.79 4.03 3.79
CA GLY A 518 12.41 4.16 3.38
C GLY A 518 11.50 3.11 3.99
N ASP A 519 11.02 3.32 5.21
CA ASP A 519 9.76 2.74 5.65
C ASP A 519 8.61 3.64 5.16
N LEU A 520 8.09 3.34 3.97
CA LEU A 520 6.99 4.11 3.36
C LEU A 520 5.65 3.89 4.06
N ALA A 521 5.56 2.86 4.91
CA ALA A 521 4.41 2.56 5.76
C ALA A 521 4.47 3.24 7.13
N ASP A 522 5.48 4.09 7.37
CA ASP A 522 5.64 4.87 8.60
C ASP A 522 4.33 5.58 8.97
N PRO A 523 3.73 5.28 10.15
CA PRO A 523 2.46 5.86 10.57
C PRO A 523 2.51 7.38 10.76
N HIS A 524 3.70 7.96 10.92
CA HIS A 524 3.91 9.41 11.03
C HIS A 524 4.05 10.10 9.68
N GLY A 525 4.26 9.35 8.60
CA GLY A 525 4.40 9.86 7.24
C GLY A 525 5.70 10.61 6.95
N THR A 526 6.61 10.77 7.93
CA THR A 526 7.85 11.53 7.77
C THR A 526 8.80 10.89 6.76
N HIS A 527 8.99 9.57 6.84
CA HIS A 527 9.88 8.82 5.92
C HIS A 527 9.43 8.96 4.48
N ARG A 528 8.13 8.88 4.24
CA ARG A 528 7.55 9.07 2.91
C ARG A 528 7.82 10.46 2.36
N VAL A 529 7.54 11.52 3.14
CA VAL A 529 7.78 12.91 2.72
C VAL A 529 9.26 13.16 2.45
N CYS A 530 10.15 12.64 3.29
CA CYS A 530 11.60 12.70 3.10
C CYS A 530 12.04 12.03 1.81
N THR A 531 11.55 10.83 1.52
CA THR A 531 11.85 10.08 0.30
C THR A 531 11.33 10.80 -0.94
N GLU A 532 10.09 11.31 -0.91
CA GLU A 532 9.50 12.08 -2.01
C GLU A 532 10.29 13.37 -2.29
N ALA A 533 10.82 14.02 -1.25
CA ALA A 533 11.65 15.22 -1.41
C ALA A 533 12.98 14.91 -2.13
N VAL A 534 13.62 13.79 -1.81
CA VAL A 534 14.85 13.37 -2.51
C VAL A 534 14.58 13.01 -3.96
N LEU A 535 13.52 12.25 -4.24
CA LEU A 535 13.16 11.88 -5.61
C LEU A 535 12.83 13.11 -6.46
N GLU A 536 12.13 14.09 -5.89
CA GLU A 536 11.86 15.35 -6.60
C GLU A 536 13.13 16.16 -6.83
N ALA A 537 14.06 16.23 -5.87
CA ALA A 537 15.35 16.87 -6.06
C ALA A 537 16.15 16.23 -7.20
N ILE A 538 16.17 14.89 -7.28
CA ILE A 538 16.82 14.16 -8.38
C ILE A 538 16.14 14.49 -9.72
N ASN A 539 14.81 14.51 -9.76
CA ASN A 539 14.08 14.84 -10.97
C ASN A 539 14.37 16.27 -11.48
N GLN A 540 14.54 17.24 -10.57
CA GLN A 540 14.89 18.62 -10.91
C GLN A 540 16.35 18.77 -11.34
N LEU A 541 17.21 17.83 -10.97
CA LEU A 541 18.62 17.76 -11.40
C LEU A 541 18.80 16.93 -12.68
N GLU A 542 17.73 16.43 -13.29
CA GLU A 542 17.81 15.67 -14.55
C GLU A 542 18.49 16.50 -15.65
N GLY A 543 19.54 15.93 -16.24
CA GLY A 543 20.37 16.60 -17.26
C GLY A 543 21.72 17.10 -16.77
N GLU A 544 21.99 17.06 -15.46
CA GLU A 544 23.31 17.29 -14.92
C GLU A 544 24.28 16.18 -15.37
N ALA A 545 25.46 16.56 -15.83
CA ALA A 545 26.42 15.62 -16.44
C ALA A 545 26.94 14.53 -15.48
N TRP A 546 26.76 14.71 -14.18
CA TRP A 546 27.21 13.79 -13.15
C TRP A 546 26.10 12.83 -12.66
N LEU A 547 24.84 13.11 -12.95
CA LEU A 547 23.68 12.30 -12.61
C LEU A 547 23.34 11.31 -13.76
#